data_7c798b2eb7f8924d2c191f7dd399cc68
#
_entry.id   7c798b2eb7f8924d2c191f7dd399cc68
#
_cell.length_a   1.000
_cell.length_b   1.000
_cell.length_c   1.000
_cell.angle_alpha   90.00
_cell.angle_beta   90.00
_cell.angle_gamma   90.00
#
_symmetry.space_group_name_H-M   'P 1'
#
loop_
_entity.id
_entity.type
_entity.pdbx_description
1 polymer ?
#
loop_
_entity_poly.entity_id
_entity_poly.type
_entity_poly.pdbx_seq_one_letter_code
_entity_poly.pdbx_strand_id
1 'polypeptide(L)'
;MQLSTLNALSPLDGRYAKKVDNLRQYFSEFALIKFRVEVEIKWLISLSDEKAIKEVTALSASTRESLQKTIQSFSEADAAEIKKIEETTNHDVKAVEYWLKNKFKDNQEIKSISEFIHFACTSEDINNLSHALMIKHAKETVLTPSVENIIKKLKDIAHDLSDHAMLARTHGQAASPTTMGKEMANVAYRLQRQMDQFKAQEILGKINGAVGNFNAHITTYPTFNWQAFSKTFVESFGLTFNPYTTQIEPHDYMAELFQNMIRMNTILIDLNRDIWGYISLGYFKQKLKENEVGSSTMPHKVNPIDFENSEGNLGIANALLAHFSEKLPISRWQRDLTDSTVIRNIGLGFGYTILAIDSCLKGLNKLEINAKKLSDDLDHAWEVLAEPIQTVMRRYGIENPYEKLKELTRGKDHITKEVIQTFIQQLEIPQDAKDGLLRLTPASYVGDASQLAKKI
;
A
#
# COMPACT_ATOMS: atom_id res chain seq x y z
N MET A 1 -2.77 28.09 22.72
CA MET A 1 -2.43 26.72 23.19
C MET A 1 -1.26 26.25 22.33
N GLN A 2 -0.15 25.87 22.94
CA GLN A 2 1.00 25.36 22.18
C GLN A 2 0.64 23.99 21.58
N LEU A 3 0.96 23.76 20.30
CA LEU A 3 0.68 22.50 19.62
C LEU A 3 1.39 21.32 20.31
N SER A 4 0.64 20.25 20.58
CA SER A 4 1.13 18.99 21.14
C SER A 4 0.31 17.82 20.62
N THR A 5 0.76 16.59 20.87
CA THR A 5 0.01 15.39 20.49
C THR A 5 -1.37 15.27 21.15
N LEU A 6 -1.61 15.96 22.28
CA LEU A 6 -2.89 15.95 22.97
C LEU A 6 -3.92 16.90 22.36
N ASN A 7 -3.48 17.95 21.67
CA ASN A 7 -4.35 18.95 21.06
C ASN A 7 -4.25 19.02 19.53
N ALA A 8 -3.57 18.07 18.91
CA ALA A 8 -3.50 17.94 17.46
C ALA A 8 -4.87 17.55 16.89
N LEU A 9 -5.27 18.20 15.77
CA LEU A 9 -6.54 17.90 15.09
C LEU A 9 -6.48 16.56 14.33
N SER A 10 -5.33 16.26 13.71
CA SER A 10 -5.15 14.98 13.05
C SER A 10 -4.82 13.89 14.07
N PRO A 11 -5.54 12.74 14.08
CA PRO A 11 -5.15 11.59 14.88
C PRO A 11 -3.74 11.06 14.56
N LEU A 12 -3.25 11.26 13.34
CA LEU A 12 -1.88 10.86 12.92
C LEU A 12 -0.81 11.70 13.63
N ASP A 13 -1.11 12.96 13.98
CA ASP A 13 -0.21 13.83 14.74
C ASP A 13 -0.50 13.82 16.24
N GLY A 14 -1.64 13.25 16.65
CA GLY A 14 -2.05 13.08 18.04
C GLY A 14 -1.87 11.64 18.51
N ARG A 15 -3.00 10.94 18.64
CA ARG A 15 -3.09 9.57 19.18
C ARG A 15 -2.12 8.57 18.57
N TYR A 16 -1.87 8.67 17.25
CA TYR A 16 -1.08 7.73 16.48
C TYR A 16 0.30 8.25 16.09
N ALA A 17 0.72 9.41 16.61
CA ALA A 17 1.95 10.08 16.20
C ALA A 17 3.18 9.17 16.18
N LYS A 18 3.36 8.34 17.22
CA LYS A 18 4.49 7.39 17.33
C LYS A 18 4.42 6.24 16.31
N LYS A 19 3.23 5.91 15.80
CA LYS A 19 3.04 4.78 14.87
C LYS A 19 3.37 5.12 13.43
N VAL A 20 3.35 6.40 13.10
CA VAL A 20 3.62 6.93 11.75
C VAL A 20 4.86 7.82 11.71
N ASP A 21 5.67 7.78 12.75
CA ASP A 21 6.85 8.63 12.90
C ASP A 21 7.86 8.47 11.75
N ASN A 22 7.99 7.24 11.23
CA ASN A 22 8.83 6.92 10.09
C ASN A 22 8.41 7.60 8.77
N LEU A 23 7.19 8.12 8.68
CA LEU A 23 6.70 8.86 7.51
C LEU A 23 7.02 10.37 7.57
N ARG A 24 7.33 10.91 8.75
CA ARG A 24 7.57 12.35 8.93
C ARG A 24 8.76 12.85 8.12
N GLN A 25 9.79 12.03 7.99
CA GLN A 25 10.96 12.34 7.18
C GLN A 25 10.69 12.44 5.68
N TYR A 26 9.47 12.04 5.23
CA TYR A 26 9.07 12.09 3.82
C TYR A 26 7.90 13.04 3.56
N PHE A 27 6.93 13.16 4.48
CA PHE A 27 5.68 13.88 4.22
C PHE A 27 5.41 15.07 5.14
N SER A 28 6.37 15.49 5.95
CA SER A 28 6.26 16.74 6.70
C SER A 28 6.63 17.95 5.86
N GLU A 29 6.27 19.15 6.30
CA GLU A 29 6.73 20.41 5.68
C GLU A 29 8.26 20.50 5.70
N PHE A 30 8.89 20.06 6.79
CA PHE A 30 10.34 19.92 6.87
C PHE A 30 10.91 19.05 5.74
N ALA A 31 10.30 17.90 5.48
CA ALA A 31 10.73 16.99 4.43
C ALA A 31 10.62 17.63 3.03
N LEU A 32 9.51 18.29 2.74
CA LEU A 32 9.32 18.99 1.47
C LEU A 32 10.41 20.07 1.26
N ILE A 33 10.68 20.87 2.28
CA ILE A 33 11.73 21.89 2.21
C ILE A 33 13.11 21.25 1.99
N LYS A 34 13.41 20.18 2.71
CA LYS A 34 14.68 19.43 2.55
C LYS A 34 14.86 18.90 1.13
N PHE A 35 13.83 18.29 0.53
CA PHE A 35 13.92 17.78 -0.84
C PHE A 35 14.03 18.91 -1.86
N ARG A 36 13.40 20.06 -1.65
CA ARG A 36 13.61 21.26 -2.48
C ARG A 36 15.06 21.72 -2.45
N VAL A 37 15.65 21.79 -1.26
CA VAL A 37 17.09 22.14 -1.08
C VAL A 37 17.97 21.12 -1.81
N GLU A 38 17.68 19.84 -1.71
CA GLU A 38 18.41 18.79 -2.41
C GLU A 38 18.35 18.95 -3.92
N VAL A 39 17.15 19.18 -4.49
CA VAL A 39 16.96 19.34 -5.93
C VAL A 39 17.69 20.59 -6.44
N GLU A 40 17.59 21.73 -5.75
CA GLU A 40 18.26 22.97 -6.13
C GLU A 40 19.78 22.82 -6.11
N ILE A 41 20.34 22.22 -5.06
CA ILE A 41 21.78 21.97 -4.95
C ILE A 41 22.26 21.04 -6.07
N LYS A 42 21.57 19.96 -6.31
CA LYS A 42 21.93 19.01 -7.36
C LYS A 42 21.80 19.63 -8.76
N TRP A 43 20.81 20.52 -8.97
CA TRP A 43 20.68 21.26 -10.22
C TRP A 43 21.89 22.16 -10.45
N LEU A 44 22.30 22.94 -9.45
CA LEU A 44 23.50 23.79 -9.53
C LEU A 44 24.76 22.97 -9.82
N ILE A 45 24.93 21.84 -9.14
CA ILE A 45 26.07 20.94 -9.37
C ILE A 45 26.05 20.42 -10.82
N SER A 46 24.90 19.97 -11.32
CA SER A 46 24.79 19.46 -12.68
C SER A 46 25.12 20.53 -13.73
N LEU A 47 24.67 21.77 -13.52
CA LEU A 47 25.05 22.90 -14.38
C LEU A 47 26.54 23.16 -14.35
N SER A 48 27.18 23.03 -13.18
CA SER A 48 28.62 23.23 -13.03
C SER A 48 29.48 22.11 -13.67
N ASP A 49 28.89 20.95 -13.90
CA ASP A 49 29.57 19.84 -14.58
C ASP A 49 29.48 19.93 -16.11
N GLU A 50 28.61 20.80 -16.60
CA GLU A 50 28.33 20.92 -18.04
C GLU A 50 29.24 21.95 -18.70
N LYS A 51 30.22 21.47 -19.46
CA LYS A 51 31.23 22.31 -20.14
C LYS A 51 30.67 23.30 -21.16
N ALA A 52 29.47 23.01 -21.68
CA ALA A 52 28.84 23.91 -22.65
C ALA A 52 28.23 25.16 -21.96
N ILE A 53 28.02 25.12 -20.65
CA ILE A 53 27.55 26.26 -19.83
C ILE A 53 28.75 26.96 -19.23
N LYS A 54 29.44 27.75 -20.04
CA LYS A 54 30.78 28.33 -19.70
C LYS A 54 30.75 29.30 -18.53
N GLU A 55 29.61 29.92 -18.26
CA GLU A 55 29.41 30.88 -17.19
C GLU A 55 29.31 30.20 -15.82
N VAL A 56 29.09 28.92 -15.76
CA VAL A 56 29.09 28.11 -14.54
C VAL A 56 30.41 27.33 -14.47
N THR A 57 31.34 27.84 -13.67
CA THR A 57 32.62 27.18 -13.51
C THR A 57 32.52 25.89 -12.73
N ALA A 58 33.30 24.88 -13.09
CA ALA A 58 33.36 23.62 -12.37
C ALA A 58 33.69 23.84 -10.89
N LEU A 59 32.87 23.31 -10.00
CA LEU A 59 33.03 23.41 -8.56
C LEU A 59 34.18 22.50 -8.08
N SER A 60 35.00 23.00 -7.17
CA SER A 60 36.05 22.22 -6.50
C SER A 60 35.47 21.09 -5.65
N ALA A 61 36.29 20.08 -5.36
CA ALA A 61 35.87 18.96 -4.51
C ALA A 61 35.39 19.43 -3.12
N SER A 62 36.07 20.44 -2.53
CA SER A 62 35.69 20.99 -1.23
C SER A 62 34.33 21.70 -1.25
N THR A 63 34.04 22.44 -2.33
CA THR A 63 32.75 23.11 -2.50
C THR A 63 31.62 22.10 -2.71
N ARG A 64 31.85 21.07 -3.50
CA ARG A 64 30.89 19.95 -3.68
C ARG A 64 30.59 19.22 -2.38
N GLU A 65 31.66 18.94 -1.58
CA GLU A 65 31.48 18.33 -0.26
C GLU A 65 30.66 19.22 0.67
N SER A 66 30.87 20.52 0.66
CA SER A 66 30.09 21.48 1.45
C SER A 66 28.62 21.50 1.04
N LEU A 67 28.31 21.48 -0.26
CA LEU A 67 26.95 21.36 -0.79
C LEU A 67 26.31 20.04 -0.38
N GLN A 68 27.03 18.93 -0.54
CA GLN A 68 26.51 17.59 -0.15
C GLN A 68 26.28 17.50 1.35
N LYS A 69 27.18 18.06 2.16
CA LYS A 69 27.01 18.12 3.62
C LYS A 69 25.76 18.92 4.01
N THR A 70 25.45 20.00 3.29
CA THR A 70 24.23 20.80 3.53
C THR A 70 22.97 19.96 3.31
N ILE A 71 22.93 19.12 2.27
CA ILE A 71 21.80 18.19 2.05
C ILE A 71 21.68 17.17 3.20
N GLN A 72 22.82 16.55 3.58
CA GLN A 72 22.85 15.48 4.57
C GLN A 72 22.53 15.96 5.99
N SER A 73 23.04 17.15 6.36
CA SER A 73 22.89 17.73 7.69
C SER A 73 21.74 18.74 7.81
N PHE A 74 20.86 18.84 6.78
CA PHE A 74 19.72 19.75 6.80
C PHE A 74 18.83 19.49 8.01
N SER A 75 18.57 20.54 8.79
CA SER A 75 17.92 20.46 10.09
C SER A 75 16.60 21.25 10.13
N GLU A 76 15.80 21.02 11.19
CA GLU A 76 14.60 21.83 11.45
C GLU A 76 14.93 23.32 11.64
N ALA A 77 16.11 23.65 12.17
CA ALA A 77 16.58 25.04 12.28
C ALA A 77 16.78 25.67 10.90
N ASP A 78 17.38 24.94 9.95
CA ASP A 78 17.54 25.41 8.56
C ASP A 78 16.17 25.63 7.90
N ALA A 79 15.23 24.70 8.12
CA ALA A 79 13.87 24.82 7.61
C ALA A 79 13.14 26.04 8.23
N ALA A 80 13.33 26.31 9.51
CA ALA A 80 12.76 27.47 10.17
C ALA A 80 13.32 28.79 9.61
N GLU A 81 14.62 28.86 9.26
CA GLU A 81 15.19 30.01 8.55
C GLU A 81 14.53 30.25 7.20
N ILE A 82 14.29 29.17 6.42
CA ILE A 82 13.59 29.24 5.14
C ILE A 82 12.15 29.73 5.33
N LYS A 83 11.42 29.21 6.32
CA LYS A 83 10.07 29.67 6.64
C LYS A 83 10.02 31.13 7.03
N LYS A 84 11.01 31.64 7.75
CA LYS A 84 11.13 33.06 8.08
C LYS A 84 11.31 33.95 6.83
N ILE A 85 12.08 33.47 5.84
CA ILE A 85 12.22 34.18 4.55
C ILE A 85 10.87 34.14 3.79
N GLU A 86 10.18 33.00 3.81
CA GLU A 86 8.86 32.82 3.18
C GLU A 86 7.82 33.80 3.73
N GLU A 87 7.81 34.08 5.05
CA GLU A 87 6.91 35.08 5.66
C GLU A 87 7.00 36.45 5.01
N THR A 88 8.18 36.81 4.49
CA THR A 88 8.41 38.11 3.83
C THR A 88 8.15 38.02 2.32
N THR A 89 8.57 36.91 1.68
CA THR A 89 8.48 36.74 0.22
C THR A 89 7.10 36.28 -0.24
N ASN A 90 6.33 35.67 0.65
CA ASN A 90 5.08 34.95 0.38
C ASN A 90 5.22 33.94 -0.78
N HIS A 91 6.41 33.32 -0.86
CA HIS A 91 6.74 32.36 -1.91
C HIS A 91 7.75 31.33 -1.40
N ASP A 92 7.30 30.07 -1.27
CA ASP A 92 8.01 29.00 -0.63
C ASP A 92 9.31 28.54 -1.36
N VAL A 93 9.24 28.32 -2.67
CA VAL A 93 10.43 27.91 -3.45
C VAL A 93 11.43 29.03 -3.58
N LYS A 94 10.97 30.29 -3.72
CA LYS A 94 11.86 31.46 -3.76
C LYS A 94 12.59 31.65 -2.43
N ALA A 95 11.95 31.30 -1.31
CA ALA A 95 12.59 31.33 0.00
C ALA A 95 13.77 30.35 0.09
N VAL A 96 13.66 29.16 -0.52
CA VAL A 96 14.76 28.18 -0.62
C VAL A 96 15.92 28.76 -1.43
N GLU A 97 15.68 29.38 -2.58
CA GLU A 97 16.70 30.02 -3.40
C GLU A 97 17.46 31.10 -2.59
N TYR A 98 16.73 31.98 -1.91
CA TYR A 98 17.35 33.04 -1.10
C TYR A 98 18.13 32.48 0.07
N TRP A 99 17.63 31.45 0.74
CA TRP A 99 18.34 30.78 1.81
C TRP A 99 19.65 30.17 1.31
N LEU A 100 19.68 29.49 0.16
CA LEU A 100 20.88 28.91 -0.43
C LEU A 100 21.88 30.00 -0.78
N LYS A 101 21.46 31.09 -1.42
CA LYS A 101 22.35 32.26 -1.72
C LYS A 101 22.98 32.84 -0.45
N ASN A 102 22.19 32.95 0.62
CA ASN A 102 22.68 33.46 1.90
C ASN A 102 23.59 32.45 2.61
N LYS A 103 23.26 31.17 2.62
CA LYS A 103 24.04 30.08 3.24
C LYS A 103 25.46 30.00 2.68
N PHE A 104 25.60 30.23 1.38
CA PHE A 104 26.86 30.12 0.67
C PHE A 104 27.51 31.48 0.27
N LYS A 105 27.05 32.60 0.82
CA LYS A 105 27.53 33.96 0.49
C LYS A 105 29.04 34.16 0.63
N ASP A 106 29.67 33.40 1.54
CA ASP A 106 31.09 33.48 1.84
C ASP A 106 31.90 32.45 1.04
N ASN A 107 31.29 31.53 0.32
CA ASN A 107 31.97 30.64 -0.61
C ASN A 107 32.10 31.32 -1.97
N GLN A 108 33.36 31.66 -2.36
CA GLN A 108 33.63 32.46 -3.55
C GLN A 108 33.22 31.75 -4.85
N GLU A 109 33.34 30.43 -4.93
CA GLU A 109 32.92 29.66 -6.10
C GLU A 109 31.40 29.75 -6.29
N ILE A 110 30.63 29.45 -5.24
CA ILE A 110 29.16 29.50 -5.29
C ILE A 110 28.64 30.93 -5.49
N LYS A 111 29.30 31.91 -4.83
CA LYS A 111 28.96 33.33 -4.96
C LYS A 111 29.06 33.81 -6.42
N SER A 112 30.10 33.37 -7.14
CA SER A 112 30.32 33.75 -8.53
C SER A 112 29.24 33.20 -9.49
N ILE A 113 28.60 32.11 -9.13
CA ILE A 113 27.54 31.43 -9.91
C ILE A 113 26.19 31.46 -9.21
N SER A 114 26.00 32.28 -8.19
CA SER A 114 24.78 32.31 -7.36
C SER A 114 23.50 32.55 -8.14
N GLU A 115 23.57 33.26 -9.27
CA GLU A 115 22.40 33.49 -10.16
C GLU A 115 22.00 32.24 -10.98
N PHE A 116 22.82 31.19 -10.94
CA PHE A 116 22.46 29.88 -11.51
C PHE A 116 21.73 28.95 -10.52
N ILE A 117 21.58 29.36 -9.25
CA ILE A 117 20.62 28.71 -8.35
C ILE A 117 19.23 28.97 -8.92
N HIS A 118 18.41 27.93 -9.09
CA HIS A 118 17.09 27.98 -9.72
C HIS A 118 17.12 28.42 -11.21
N PHE A 119 18.27 28.26 -11.89
CA PHE A 119 18.46 28.75 -13.26
C PHE A 119 17.48 28.11 -14.24
N ALA A 120 16.72 28.95 -14.97
CA ALA A 120 15.70 28.60 -15.95
C ALA A 120 14.55 27.72 -15.44
N CYS A 121 14.51 27.44 -14.13
CA CYS A 121 13.45 26.67 -13.49
C CYS A 121 12.18 27.50 -13.25
N THR A 122 11.05 26.83 -13.21
CA THR A 122 9.85 27.28 -12.51
C THR A 122 9.75 26.56 -11.17
N SER A 123 8.95 27.07 -10.24
CA SER A 123 8.78 26.43 -8.93
C SER A 123 8.39 24.96 -9.03
N GLU A 124 7.60 24.61 -10.04
CA GLU A 124 7.17 23.23 -10.25
C GLU A 124 8.26 22.29 -10.78
N ASP A 125 9.32 22.81 -11.38
CA ASP A 125 10.50 22.00 -11.69
C ASP A 125 11.12 21.43 -10.40
N ILE A 126 11.10 22.20 -9.33
CA ILE A 126 11.63 21.81 -8.02
C ILE A 126 10.57 21.02 -7.23
N ASN A 127 9.33 21.49 -7.21
CA ASN A 127 8.25 20.85 -6.44
C ASN A 127 7.94 19.44 -6.92
N ASN A 128 7.78 19.22 -8.24
CA ASN A 128 7.45 17.91 -8.76
C ASN A 128 8.52 16.87 -8.42
N LEU A 129 9.80 17.23 -8.58
CA LEU A 129 10.92 16.34 -8.22
C LEU A 129 10.95 16.08 -6.71
N SER A 130 10.69 17.11 -5.89
CA SER A 130 10.62 16.95 -4.44
C SER A 130 9.51 15.99 -4.03
N HIS A 131 8.29 16.17 -4.54
CA HIS A 131 7.18 15.26 -4.26
C HIS A 131 7.42 13.85 -4.80
N ALA A 132 8.02 13.72 -5.99
CA ALA A 132 8.41 12.43 -6.55
C ALA A 132 9.41 11.69 -5.65
N LEU A 133 10.40 12.39 -5.10
CA LEU A 133 11.38 11.82 -4.16
C LEU A 133 10.73 11.43 -2.82
N MET A 134 9.87 12.28 -2.28
CA MET A 134 9.09 11.99 -1.06
C MET A 134 8.31 10.69 -1.22
N ILE A 135 7.56 10.55 -2.32
CA ILE A 135 6.76 9.37 -2.64
C ILE A 135 7.67 8.16 -2.87
N LYS A 136 8.73 8.29 -3.66
CA LYS A 136 9.68 7.21 -3.96
C LYS A 136 10.26 6.62 -2.69
N HIS A 137 10.82 7.45 -1.83
CA HIS A 137 11.44 6.98 -0.61
C HIS A 137 10.41 6.35 0.36
N ALA A 138 9.24 6.96 0.55
CA ALA A 138 8.19 6.38 1.38
C ALA A 138 7.66 5.04 0.82
N LYS A 139 7.50 4.95 -0.52
CA LYS A 139 7.16 3.71 -1.23
C LYS A 139 8.16 2.60 -0.93
N GLU A 140 9.46 2.88 -1.11
CA GLU A 140 10.53 1.89 -1.03
C GLU A 140 10.87 1.47 0.41
N THR A 141 10.91 2.43 1.34
CA THR A 141 11.45 2.20 2.68
C THR A 141 10.40 1.96 3.76
N VAL A 142 9.13 2.35 3.50
CA VAL A 142 8.06 2.22 4.50
C VAL A 142 6.93 1.33 3.99
N LEU A 143 6.28 1.70 2.88
CA LEU A 143 5.06 1.00 2.46
C LEU A 143 5.35 -0.41 1.94
N THR A 144 6.33 -0.56 1.04
CA THR A 144 6.71 -1.87 0.48
C THR A 144 7.07 -2.87 1.57
N PRO A 145 7.99 -2.58 2.52
CA PRO A 145 8.31 -3.53 3.57
C PRO A 145 7.11 -3.87 4.48
N SER A 146 6.24 -2.90 4.73
CA SER A 146 5.06 -3.10 5.58
C SER A 146 4.06 -4.08 4.95
N VAL A 147 3.78 -3.93 3.66
CA VAL A 147 2.89 -4.86 2.93
C VAL A 147 3.55 -6.23 2.74
N GLU A 148 4.84 -6.29 2.45
CA GLU A 148 5.59 -7.55 2.38
C GLU A 148 5.54 -8.35 3.67
N ASN A 149 5.59 -7.68 4.83
CA ASN A 149 5.44 -8.32 6.13
C ASN A 149 4.04 -8.94 6.32
N ILE A 150 2.97 -8.28 5.84
CA ILE A 150 1.62 -8.88 5.84
C ILE A 150 1.57 -10.08 4.91
N ILE A 151 2.08 -9.97 3.69
CA ILE A 151 2.10 -11.08 2.71
C ILE A 151 2.86 -12.27 3.30
N LYS A 152 4.03 -12.04 3.88
CA LYS A 152 4.80 -13.09 4.55
C LYS A 152 4.02 -13.74 5.68
N LYS A 153 3.40 -12.94 6.56
CA LYS A 153 2.61 -13.48 7.68
C LYS A 153 1.43 -14.33 7.19
N LEU A 154 0.76 -13.90 6.13
CA LEU A 154 -0.35 -14.67 5.53
C LEU A 154 0.14 -15.98 4.90
N LYS A 155 1.30 -15.98 4.25
CA LYS A 155 1.93 -17.20 3.73
C LYS A 155 2.31 -18.17 4.87
N ASP A 156 2.90 -17.66 5.95
CA ASP A 156 3.22 -18.46 7.13
C ASP A 156 1.94 -19.13 7.70
N ILE A 157 0.84 -18.36 7.87
CA ILE A 157 -0.44 -18.90 8.33
C ILE A 157 -1.03 -19.89 7.32
N ALA A 158 -0.91 -19.63 6.02
CA ALA A 158 -1.40 -20.53 4.96
C ALA A 158 -0.69 -21.90 5.03
N HIS A 159 0.63 -21.91 5.23
CA HIS A 159 1.40 -23.13 5.38
C HIS A 159 1.04 -23.88 6.65
N ASP A 160 1.03 -23.20 7.80
CA ASP A 160 0.73 -23.77 9.11
C ASP A 160 -0.67 -24.41 9.17
N LEU A 161 -1.64 -23.79 8.49
CA LEU A 161 -3.05 -24.21 8.50
C LEU A 161 -3.48 -24.91 7.20
N SER A 162 -2.54 -25.34 6.37
CA SER A 162 -2.80 -25.96 5.07
C SER A 162 -3.72 -27.18 5.14
N ASP A 163 -3.61 -27.98 6.19
CA ASP A 163 -4.36 -29.22 6.38
C ASP A 163 -5.55 -29.06 7.36
N HIS A 164 -5.86 -27.83 7.80
CA HIS A 164 -7.01 -27.56 8.66
C HIS A 164 -8.28 -27.34 7.84
N ALA A 165 -8.98 -28.44 7.58
CA ALA A 165 -10.27 -28.41 6.88
C ALA A 165 -11.30 -27.58 7.64
N MET A 166 -12.13 -26.84 6.90
CA MET A 166 -13.25 -26.06 7.43
C MET A 166 -14.39 -25.99 6.45
N LEU A 167 -15.62 -25.77 6.94
CA LEU A 167 -16.74 -25.42 6.08
C LEU A 167 -16.50 -24.06 5.43
N ALA A 168 -16.60 -23.99 4.10
CA ALA A 168 -16.78 -22.71 3.43
C ALA A 168 -18.21 -22.21 3.66
N ARG A 169 -18.38 -20.88 3.52
CA ARG A 169 -19.71 -20.27 3.62
C ARG A 169 -19.94 -19.40 2.40
N THR A 170 -20.86 -19.85 1.53
CA THR A 170 -21.32 -19.04 0.41
C THR A 170 -22.70 -18.48 0.76
N HIS A 171 -22.91 -17.19 0.54
CA HIS A 171 -24.13 -16.49 0.98
C HIS A 171 -24.43 -16.68 2.49
N GLY A 172 -23.38 -16.88 3.31
CA GLY A 172 -23.51 -17.16 4.75
C GLY A 172 -23.94 -18.59 5.10
N GLN A 173 -24.23 -19.44 4.12
CA GLN A 173 -24.66 -20.83 4.31
C GLN A 173 -23.48 -21.80 4.19
N ALA A 174 -23.55 -22.92 4.92
CA ALA A 174 -22.59 -24.01 4.80
C ALA A 174 -22.50 -24.50 3.34
N ALA A 175 -21.28 -24.63 2.85
CA ALA A 175 -20.97 -25.01 1.47
C ALA A 175 -19.81 -26.00 1.43
N SER A 176 -19.34 -26.34 0.23
CA SER A 176 -18.23 -27.27 0.02
C SER A 176 -17.03 -26.92 0.90
N PRO A 177 -16.44 -27.88 1.62
CA PRO A 177 -15.31 -27.64 2.48
C PRO A 177 -14.08 -27.11 1.75
N THR A 178 -13.26 -26.35 2.48
CA THR A 178 -11.97 -25.83 2.09
C THR A 178 -10.97 -26.05 3.22
N THR A 179 -9.78 -25.41 3.16
CA THR A 179 -8.90 -25.33 4.34
C THR A 179 -8.67 -23.88 4.74
N MET A 180 -8.47 -23.62 6.02
CA MET A 180 -8.13 -22.29 6.53
C MET A 180 -6.86 -21.77 5.85
N GLY A 181 -5.88 -22.64 5.64
CA GLY A 181 -4.64 -22.29 4.96
C GLY A 181 -4.87 -21.80 3.53
N LYS A 182 -5.77 -22.44 2.75
CA LYS A 182 -6.08 -22.02 1.38
C LYS A 182 -6.77 -20.65 1.35
N GLU A 183 -7.61 -20.35 2.31
CA GLU A 183 -8.26 -19.02 2.40
C GLU A 183 -7.23 -17.93 2.67
N MET A 184 -6.24 -18.17 3.55
CA MET A 184 -5.14 -17.23 3.77
C MET A 184 -4.23 -17.11 2.54
N ALA A 185 -3.97 -18.21 1.83
CA ALA A 185 -3.20 -18.22 0.58
C ALA A 185 -3.86 -17.38 -0.51
N ASN A 186 -5.20 -17.40 -0.61
CA ASN A 186 -5.94 -16.55 -1.55
C ASN A 186 -5.64 -15.06 -1.32
N VAL A 187 -5.68 -14.60 -0.09
CA VAL A 187 -5.41 -13.20 0.26
C VAL A 187 -3.93 -12.85 0.00
N ALA A 188 -3.01 -13.73 0.41
CA ALA A 188 -1.59 -13.54 0.16
C ALA A 188 -1.28 -13.38 -1.34
N TYR A 189 -1.88 -14.23 -2.18
CA TYR A 189 -1.71 -14.16 -3.64
C TYR A 189 -2.29 -12.88 -4.25
N ARG A 190 -3.48 -12.47 -3.81
CA ARG A 190 -4.10 -11.20 -4.25
C ARG A 190 -3.22 -9.99 -3.92
N LEU A 191 -2.70 -9.92 -2.70
CA LEU A 191 -1.78 -8.85 -2.27
C LEU A 191 -0.46 -8.88 -3.03
N GLN A 192 0.12 -10.07 -3.25
CA GLN A 192 1.36 -10.22 -4.00
C GLN A 192 1.23 -9.64 -5.41
N ARG A 193 0.14 -9.94 -6.12
CA ARG A 193 -0.12 -9.40 -7.46
C ARG A 193 -0.22 -7.87 -7.47
N GLN A 194 -0.82 -7.27 -6.44
CA GLN A 194 -0.87 -5.81 -6.33
C GLN A 194 0.50 -5.22 -5.99
N MET A 195 1.26 -5.90 -5.14
CA MET A 195 2.61 -5.48 -4.76
C MET A 195 3.58 -5.52 -5.94
N ASP A 196 3.47 -6.53 -6.81
CA ASP A 196 4.30 -6.61 -8.02
C ASP A 196 4.04 -5.43 -8.95
N GLN A 197 2.77 -5.05 -9.15
CA GLN A 197 2.39 -3.85 -9.91
C GLN A 197 2.89 -2.57 -9.23
N PHE A 198 2.72 -2.46 -7.90
CA PHE A 198 3.15 -1.32 -7.12
C PHE A 198 4.66 -1.09 -7.21
N LYS A 199 5.46 -2.16 -7.12
CA LYS A 199 6.92 -2.08 -7.25
C LYS A 199 7.36 -1.64 -8.65
N ALA A 200 6.73 -2.19 -9.67
CA ALA A 200 7.07 -1.93 -11.07
C ALA A 200 6.67 -0.53 -11.54
N GLN A 201 5.79 0.14 -10.80
CA GLN A 201 5.29 1.44 -11.21
C GLN A 201 6.36 2.52 -11.14
N GLU A 202 6.57 3.20 -12.25
CA GLU A 202 7.50 4.31 -12.40
C GLU A 202 7.00 5.56 -11.64
N ILE A 203 7.94 6.35 -11.17
CA ILE A 203 7.67 7.66 -10.56
C ILE A 203 8.30 8.70 -11.49
N LEU A 204 7.44 9.57 -12.02
CA LEU A 204 7.83 10.50 -13.05
C LEU A 204 8.33 11.82 -12.47
N GLY A 205 9.15 12.53 -13.26
CA GLY A 205 9.61 13.86 -12.93
C GLY A 205 9.93 14.67 -14.18
N LYS A 206 9.93 15.99 -14.01
CA LYS A 206 10.29 16.94 -15.08
C LYS A 206 11.18 18.05 -14.55
N ILE A 207 12.00 18.62 -15.43
CA ILE A 207 12.71 19.89 -15.24
C ILE A 207 12.87 20.52 -16.62
N ASN A 208 11.87 21.27 -17.08
CA ASN A 208 11.76 21.75 -18.45
C ASN A 208 11.14 23.16 -18.54
N GLY A 209 11.06 23.89 -17.42
CA GLY A 209 10.68 25.30 -17.36
C GLY A 209 9.20 25.55 -17.24
N ALA A 210 8.81 26.80 -17.40
CA ALA A 210 7.53 27.37 -17.01
C ALA A 210 6.28 26.73 -17.64
N VAL A 211 6.41 26.14 -18.82
CA VAL A 211 5.31 25.48 -19.53
C VAL A 211 5.75 24.15 -20.20
N GLY A 212 6.88 23.60 -19.78
CA GLY A 212 7.37 22.32 -20.29
C GLY A 212 8.09 22.36 -21.64
N ASN A 213 8.47 23.52 -22.12
CA ASN A 213 9.01 23.71 -23.48
C ASN A 213 10.46 24.20 -23.53
N PHE A 214 11.15 24.29 -22.40
CA PHE A 214 12.54 24.81 -22.32
C PHE A 214 12.72 26.23 -22.86
N ASN A 215 11.68 27.09 -22.86
CA ASN A 215 11.72 28.41 -23.50
C ASN A 215 12.91 29.25 -23.04
N ALA A 216 13.10 29.45 -21.74
CA ALA A 216 14.20 30.24 -21.20
C ALA A 216 15.56 29.53 -21.43
N HIS A 217 15.60 28.25 -21.29
CA HIS A 217 16.79 27.43 -21.51
C HIS A 217 17.34 27.57 -22.95
N ILE A 218 16.48 27.35 -23.94
CA ILE A 218 16.85 27.41 -25.37
C ILE A 218 17.17 28.86 -25.78
N THR A 219 16.48 29.84 -25.23
CA THR A 219 16.80 31.26 -25.51
C THR A 219 18.20 31.61 -25.01
N THR A 220 18.61 31.09 -23.86
CA THR A 220 19.92 31.39 -23.25
C THR A 220 21.06 30.57 -23.88
N TYR A 221 20.84 29.28 -24.12
CA TYR A 221 21.81 28.37 -24.74
C TYR A 221 21.17 27.61 -25.91
N PRO A 222 21.08 28.25 -27.10
CA PRO A 222 20.29 27.72 -28.23
C PRO A 222 20.81 26.40 -28.83
N THR A 223 22.09 26.13 -28.67
CA THR A 223 22.74 24.95 -29.23
C THR A 223 22.89 23.79 -28.22
N PHE A 224 22.50 24.02 -26.98
CA PHE A 224 22.63 23.03 -25.92
C PHE A 224 21.45 22.07 -25.91
N ASN A 225 21.71 20.77 -25.73
CA ASN A 225 20.67 19.74 -25.70
C ASN A 225 20.01 19.64 -24.30
N TRP A 226 19.12 20.56 -24.01
CA TRP A 226 18.42 20.63 -22.75
C TRP A 226 17.55 19.40 -22.46
N GLN A 227 16.96 18.76 -23.46
CA GLN A 227 16.17 17.56 -23.26
C GLN A 227 17.00 16.41 -22.73
N ALA A 228 18.17 16.15 -23.36
CA ALA A 228 19.06 15.09 -22.88
C ALA A 228 19.63 15.39 -21.50
N PHE A 229 20.00 16.65 -21.24
CA PHE A 229 20.51 17.09 -19.93
C PHE A 229 19.47 16.92 -18.83
N SER A 230 18.24 17.42 -19.04
CA SER A 230 17.14 17.28 -18.09
C SER A 230 16.76 15.82 -17.83
N LYS A 231 16.77 14.99 -18.88
CA LYS A 231 16.56 13.55 -18.73
C LYS A 231 17.61 12.93 -17.81
N THR A 232 18.89 13.17 -18.08
CA THR A 232 19.99 12.67 -17.24
C THR A 232 19.87 13.17 -15.80
N PHE A 233 19.50 14.42 -15.60
CA PHE A 233 19.30 14.99 -14.27
C PHE A 233 18.15 14.31 -13.51
N VAL A 234 16.98 14.17 -14.10
CA VAL A 234 15.83 13.52 -13.47
C VAL A 234 16.13 12.05 -13.17
N GLU A 235 16.74 11.33 -14.13
CA GLU A 235 17.09 9.92 -13.97
C GLU A 235 18.20 9.71 -12.90
N SER A 236 19.02 10.72 -12.62
CA SER A 236 20.01 10.65 -11.53
C SER A 236 19.39 10.50 -10.12
N PHE A 237 18.11 10.84 -9.97
CA PHE A 237 17.34 10.59 -8.75
C PHE A 237 16.66 9.21 -8.72
N GLY A 238 16.82 8.40 -9.78
CA GLY A 238 16.08 7.15 -9.96
C GLY A 238 14.60 7.38 -10.23
N LEU A 239 14.27 8.48 -10.89
CA LEU A 239 12.95 8.83 -11.41
C LEU A 239 12.94 8.61 -12.93
N THR A 240 11.75 8.52 -13.52
CA THR A 240 11.60 8.49 -14.97
C THR A 240 11.31 9.89 -15.50
N PHE A 241 12.09 10.33 -16.50
CA PHE A 241 11.86 11.65 -17.12
C PHE A 241 10.59 11.67 -17.95
N ASN A 242 9.68 12.62 -17.66
CA ASN A 242 8.50 12.89 -18.48
C ASN A 242 8.78 14.05 -19.47
N PRO A 243 8.90 13.75 -20.77
CA PRO A 243 9.19 14.78 -21.77
C PRO A 243 7.97 15.63 -22.17
N TYR A 244 6.74 15.18 -21.86
CA TYR A 244 5.49 15.85 -22.26
C TYR A 244 4.75 16.34 -21.01
N THR A 245 5.00 17.59 -20.68
CA THR A 245 4.43 18.24 -19.48
C THR A 245 3.93 19.65 -19.80
N THR A 246 3.27 20.26 -18.86
CA THR A 246 2.97 21.69 -18.85
C THR A 246 3.88 22.41 -17.83
N GLN A 247 3.37 23.33 -17.03
CA GLN A 247 4.14 23.83 -15.88
C GLN A 247 4.34 22.76 -14.83
N ILE A 248 3.36 21.84 -14.70
CA ILE A 248 3.42 20.70 -13.77
C ILE A 248 3.81 19.41 -14.52
N GLU A 249 4.31 18.43 -13.79
CA GLU A 249 4.18 17.03 -14.14
C GLU A 249 2.69 16.66 -13.95
N PRO A 250 1.99 16.04 -14.94
CA PRO A 250 0.52 15.89 -14.92
C PRO A 250 -0.07 15.05 -13.77
N HIS A 251 0.76 14.41 -12.95
CA HIS A 251 0.38 13.60 -11.78
C HIS A 251 -0.39 12.30 -12.10
N ASP A 252 -0.44 11.87 -13.35
CA ASP A 252 -1.09 10.60 -13.73
C ASP A 252 -0.44 9.41 -13.02
N TYR A 253 0.90 9.41 -12.88
CA TYR A 253 1.62 8.37 -12.14
C TYR A 253 1.24 8.33 -10.65
N MET A 254 0.92 9.48 -10.04
CA MET A 254 0.44 9.53 -8.66
C MET A 254 -0.95 8.89 -8.56
N ALA A 255 -1.85 9.21 -9.51
CA ALA A 255 -3.17 8.60 -9.56
C ALA A 255 -3.09 7.08 -9.70
N GLU A 256 -2.23 6.59 -10.58
CA GLU A 256 -1.96 5.17 -10.77
C GLU A 256 -1.45 4.51 -9.48
N LEU A 257 -0.50 5.14 -8.79
CA LEU A 257 0.04 4.67 -7.52
C LEU A 257 -1.05 4.58 -6.45
N PHE A 258 -1.83 5.63 -6.28
CA PHE A 258 -2.87 5.70 -5.25
C PHE A 258 -4.01 4.73 -5.53
N GLN A 259 -4.39 4.52 -6.79
CA GLN A 259 -5.36 3.50 -7.17
C GLN A 259 -4.85 2.07 -6.89
N ASN A 260 -3.55 1.83 -7.04
CA ASN A 260 -2.96 0.55 -6.64
C ASN A 260 -3.02 0.37 -5.12
N MET A 261 -2.68 1.41 -4.34
CA MET A 261 -2.82 1.40 -2.88
C MET A 261 -4.26 1.13 -2.44
N ILE A 262 -5.26 1.74 -3.08
CA ILE A 262 -6.67 1.48 -2.81
C ILE A 262 -7.01 0.00 -3.01
N ARG A 263 -6.52 -0.63 -4.06
CA ARG A 263 -6.76 -2.07 -4.30
C ARG A 263 -6.12 -2.94 -3.21
N MET A 264 -4.89 -2.64 -2.80
CA MET A 264 -4.24 -3.33 -1.67
C MET A 264 -5.05 -3.16 -0.37
N ASN A 265 -5.43 -1.93 -0.07
CA ASN A 265 -6.25 -1.61 1.10
C ASN A 265 -7.59 -2.33 1.09
N THR A 266 -8.24 -2.43 -0.07
CA THR A 266 -9.53 -3.13 -0.23
C THR A 266 -9.38 -4.63 0.03
N ILE A 267 -8.28 -5.25 -0.40
CA ILE A 267 -7.99 -6.66 -0.09
C ILE A 267 -7.80 -6.85 1.43
N LEU A 268 -7.15 -5.90 2.10
CA LEU A 268 -6.98 -5.95 3.56
C LEU A 268 -8.30 -5.71 4.32
N ILE A 269 -9.20 -4.87 3.80
CA ILE A 269 -10.55 -4.69 4.36
C ILE A 269 -11.31 -6.01 4.29
N ASP A 270 -11.28 -6.68 3.14
CA ASP A 270 -11.90 -7.97 2.91
C ASP A 270 -11.37 -9.03 3.92
N LEU A 271 -10.04 -9.13 4.05
CA LEU A 271 -9.40 -9.98 5.05
C LEU A 271 -9.87 -9.66 6.48
N ASN A 272 -9.89 -8.38 6.87
CA ASN A 272 -10.27 -7.98 8.22
C ASN A 272 -11.70 -8.43 8.56
N ARG A 273 -12.63 -8.33 7.60
CA ARG A 273 -14.02 -8.77 7.73
C ARG A 273 -14.13 -10.28 7.83
N ASP A 274 -13.40 -11.02 7.02
CA ASP A 274 -13.40 -12.48 7.07
C ASP A 274 -12.81 -13.00 8.38
N ILE A 275 -11.69 -12.45 8.85
CA ILE A 275 -11.11 -12.82 10.14
C ILE A 275 -12.07 -12.48 11.30
N TRP A 276 -12.72 -11.32 11.26
CA TRP A 276 -13.75 -10.96 12.21
C TRP A 276 -14.89 -12.01 12.22
N GLY A 277 -15.35 -12.44 11.02
CA GLY A 277 -16.31 -13.50 10.85
C GLY A 277 -15.85 -14.84 11.42
N TYR A 278 -14.62 -15.26 11.13
CA TYR A 278 -14.04 -16.51 11.66
C TYR A 278 -13.88 -16.48 13.19
N ILE A 279 -13.55 -15.35 13.77
CA ILE A 279 -13.55 -15.18 15.24
C ILE A 279 -14.97 -15.31 15.79
N SER A 280 -15.98 -14.70 15.14
CA SER A 280 -17.39 -14.79 15.52
C SER A 280 -17.93 -16.24 15.48
N LEU A 281 -17.48 -17.02 14.50
CA LEU A 281 -17.81 -18.47 14.37
C LEU A 281 -17.02 -19.32 15.37
N GLY A 282 -16.04 -18.78 16.07
CA GLY A 282 -15.16 -19.51 16.97
C GLY A 282 -14.08 -20.35 16.26
N TYR A 283 -13.83 -20.11 14.97
CA TYR A 283 -12.76 -20.77 14.20
C TYR A 283 -11.38 -20.28 14.60
N PHE A 284 -11.26 -18.97 14.90
CA PHE A 284 -10.10 -18.41 15.57
C PHE A 284 -10.41 -17.97 16.99
N LYS A 285 -9.42 -18.13 17.86
CA LYS A 285 -9.32 -17.48 19.16
C LYS A 285 -8.24 -16.42 19.10
N GLN A 286 -8.29 -15.44 20.00
CA GLN A 286 -7.26 -14.42 20.14
C GLN A 286 -6.46 -14.64 21.43
N LYS A 287 -5.14 -14.69 21.30
CA LYS A 287 -4.23 -14.76 22.46
C LYS A 287 -4.34 -13.47 23.26
N LEU A 288 -4.59 -13.61 24.54
CA LEU A 288 -4.53 -12.48 25.48
C LEU A 288 -3.07 -12.12 25.74
N LYS A 289 -2.75 -10.83 25.66
CA LYS A 289 -1.50 -10.34 26.22
C LYS A 289 -1.70 -10.04 27.70
N GLU A 290 -0.71 -10.36 28.50
CA GLU A 290 -0.66 -10.03 29.92
C GLU A 290 -0.91 -8.51 30.10
N ASN A 291 -1.86 -8.14 30.95
CA ASN A 291 -2.31 -6.76 31.17
C ASN A 291 -3.15 -6.08 30.08
N GLU A 292 -3.56 -6.78 29.00
CA GLU A 292 -4.59 -6.24 28.08
C GLU A 292 -6.01 -6.52 28.63
N VAL A 293 -6.85 -5.47 28.69
CA VAL A 293 -8.27 -5.59 29.04
C VAL A 293 -9.07 -5.84 27.77
N GLY A 294 -9.62 -7.05 27.62
CA GLY A 294 -10.37 -7.45 26.42
C GLY A 294 -11.74 -6.75 26.27
N SER A 295 -12.38 -6.46 27.39
CA SER A 295 -13.66 -5.74 27.45
C SER A 295 -13.77 -5.03 28.80
N SER A 296 -14.35 -3.81 28.80
CA SER A 296 -14.59 -3.05 30.03
C SER A 296 -15.69 -3.65 30.93
N THR A 297 -16.57 -4.49 30.37
CA THR A 297 -17.77 -5.00 31.04
C THR A 297 -17.75 -6.50 31.23
N MET A 298 -17.19 -7.27 30.29
CA MET A 298 -17.17 -8.73 30.29
C MET A 298 -15.73 -9.23 30.21
N PRO A 299 -15.08 -9.62 31.31
CA PRO A 299 -13.64 -9.97 31.33
C PRO A 299 -13.25 -11.13 30.41
N HIS A 300 -14.20 -12.05 30.12
CA HIS A 300 -13.97 -13.19 29.22
C HIS A 300 -14.09 -12.85 27.73
N LYS A 301 -14.55 -11.65 27.40
CA LYS A 301 -14.81 -11.23 26.01
C LYS A 301 -13.57 -10.55 25.42
N VAL A 302 -12.95 -11.19 24.41
CA VAL A 302 -11.80 -10.64 23.69
C VAL A 302 -12.26 -10.12 22.33
N ASN A 303 -12.39 -8.80 22.21
CA ASN A 303 -12.84 -8.18 20.98
C ASN A 303 -11.75 -8.16 19.91
N PRO A 304 -12.07 -8.35 18.61
CA PRO A 304 -11.12 -8.30 17.50
C PRO A 304 -10.75 -6.86 17.09
N ILE A 305 -10.45 -5.99 18.08
CA ILE A 305 -10.26 -4.55 17.90
C ILE A 305 -9.12 -4.18 16.94
N ASP A 306 -8.11 -5.04 16.80
CA ASP A 306 -7.00 -4.80 15.90
C ASP A 306 -7.48 -4.84 14.42
N PHE A 307 -8.39 -5.77 14.08
CA PHE A 307 -8.98 -5.86 12.74
C PHE A 307 -10.01 -4.75 12.46
N GLU A 308 -10.82 -4.39 13.45
CA GLU A 308 -11.78 -3.26 13.37
C GLU A 308 -11.04 -1.92 13.19
N ASN A 309 -9.96 -1.70 13.93
CA ASN A 309 -9.11 -0.52 13.79
C ASN A 309 -8.45 -0.48 12.40
N SER A 310 -7.97 -1.61 11.91
CA SER A 310 -7.41 -1.72 10.56
C SER A 310 -8.46 -1.36 9.50
N GLU A 311 -9.64 -1.98 9.53
CA GLU A 311 -10.72 -1.72 8.58
C GLU A 311 -11.10 -0.23 8.56
N GLY A 312 -11.32 0.39 9.73
CA GLY A 312 -11.71 1.78 9.84
C GLY A 312 -10.67 2.74 9.26
N ASN A 313 -9.38 2.52 9.54
CA ASN A 313 -8.31 3.36 9.00
C ASN A 313 -8.08 3.15 7.49
N LEU A 314 -8.25 1.94 6.97
CA LEU A 314 -8.20 1.67 5.53
C LEU A 314 -9.33 2.39 4.77
N GLY A 315 -10.52 2.49 5.37
CA GLY A 315 -11.63 3.24 4.79
C GLY A 315 -11.30 4.73 4.65
N ILE A 316 -10.70 5.34 5.69
CA ILE A 316 -10.24 6.75 5.64
C ILE A 316 -9.13 6.91 4.61
N ALA A 317 -8.13 6.01 4.60
CA ALA A 317 -7.06 6.03 3.61
C ALA A 317 -7.60 6.01 2.19
N ASN A 318 -8.52 5.08 1.89
CA ASN A 318 -9.11 4.94 0.56
C ASN A 318 -9.89 6.19 0.12
N ALA A 319 -10.61 6.85 1.01
CA ALA A 319 -11.32 8.09 0.70
C ALA A 319 -10.35 9.22 0.30
N LEU A 320 -9.23 9.36 1.00
CA LEU A 320 -8.18 10.33 0.67
C LEU A 320 -7.48 9.98 -0.65
N LEU A 321 -7.04 8.72 -0.79
CA LEU A 321 -6.35 8.25 -1.99
C LEU A 321 -7.22 8.33 -3.25
N ALA A 322 -8.52 8.06 -3.14
CA ALA A 322 -9.47 8.21 -4.23
C ALA A 322 -9.57 9.68 -4.67
N HIS A 323 -9.73 10.60 -3.71
CA HIS A 323 -9.75 12.04 -4.02
C HIS A 323 -8.44 12.49 -4.70
N PHE A 324 -7.28 12.03 -4.23
CA PHE A 324 -5.99 12.37 -4.84
C PHE A 324 -5.90 11.84 -6.27
N SER A 325 -6.34 10.60 -6.51
CA SER A 325 -6.32 9.97 -7.83
C SER A 325 -7.21 10.67 -8.85
N GLU A 326 -8.34 11.23 -8.39
CA GLU A 326 -9.30 11.92 -9.24
C GLU A 326 -8.92 13.37 -9.46
N LYS A 327 -8.35 14.04 -8.44
CA LYS A 327 -8.11 15.49 -8.47
C LYS A 327 -6.76 15.87 -9.07
N LEU A 328 -5.68 15.16 -8.72
CA LEU A 328 -4.33 15.59 -9.09
C LEU A 328 -4.09 15.63 -10.62
N PRO A 329 -4.62 14.69 -11.44
CA PRO A 329 -4.50 14.79 -12.89
C PRO A 329 -5.27 15.93 -13.54
N ILE A 330 -6.14 16.63 -12.81
CA ILE A 330 -6.95 17.72 -13.34
C ILE A 330 -6.32 19.05 -12.99
N SER A 331 -5.89 19.79 -14.01
CA SER A 331 -5.43 21.18 -13.90
C SER A 331 -5.99 22.02 -15.03
N ARG A 332 -6.31 23.28 -14.75
CA ARG A 332 -6.80 24.21 -15.80
C ARG A 332 -5.64 24.64 -16.66
N TRP A 333 -5.80 24.45 -17.97
CA TRP A 333 -4.81 24.82 -18.98
C TRP A 333 -3.41 24.28 -18.63
N GLN A 334 -2.40 25.14 -18.55
CA GLN A 334 -1.03 24.74 -18.26
C GLN A 334 -0.75 24.58 -16.76
N ARG A 335 -1.57 25.21 -15.91
CA ARG A 335 -1.63 25.02 -14.45
C ARG A 335 -2.71 25.87 -13.79
N ASP A 336 -3.32 25.31 -12.74
CA ASP A 336 -3.90 26.07 -11.63
C ASP A 336 -3.23 25.64 -10.29
N LEU A 337 -3.54 26.33 -9.17
CA LEU A 337 -2.89 26.07 -7.88
C LEU A 337 -3.58 25.00 -7.03
N THR A 338 -4.66 24.38 -7.50
CA THR A 338 -5.42 23.43 -6.67
C THR A 338 -4.66 22.15 -6.34
N ASP A 339 -3.74 21.73 -7.21
CA ASP A 339 -2.84 20.61 -6.96
C ASP A 339 -1.98 20.84 -5.73
N SER A 340 -1.37 22.01 -5.58
CA SER A 340 -0.50 22.36 -4.46
C SER A 340 -1.20 22.24 -3.09
N THR A 341 -2.49 22.55 -3.01
CA THR A 341 -3.29 22.37 -1.80
C THR A 341 -3.52 20.89 -1.49
N VAL A 342 -3.84 20.11 -2.50
CA VAL A 342 -4.21 18.69 -2.35
C VAL A 342 -2.98 17.81 -2.07
N ILE A 343 -1.89 18.02 -2.79
CA ILE A 343 -0.68 17.18 -2.72
C ILE A 343 -0.02 17.20 -1.33
N ARG A 344 -0.16 18.30 -0.57
CA ARG A 344 0.32 18.40 0.82
C ARG A 344 -0.33 17.39 1.77
N ASN A 345 -1.45 16.77 1.37
CA ASN A 345 -2.17 15.79 2.18
C ASN A 345 -1.82 14.33 1.85
N ILE A 346 -0.91 14.06 0.90
CA ILE A 346 -0.52 12.69 0.50
C ILE A 346 -0.09 11.86 1.71
N GLY A 347 0.69 12.46 2.62
CA GLY A 347 1.17 11.81 3.84
C GLY A 347 0.05 11.25 4.72
N LEU A 348 -1.16 11.82 4.68
CA LEU A 348 -2.30 11.31 5.44
C LEU A 348 -2.79 9.97 4.85
N GLY A 349 -2.86 9.85 3.52
CA GLY A 349 -3.23 8.59 2.84
C GLY A 349 -2.26 7.46 3.18
N PHE A 350 -0.95 7.74 3.10
CA PHE A 350 0.10 6.80 3.52
C PHE A 350 0.01 6.49 5.01
N GLY A 351 -0.16 7.50 5.86
CA GLY A 351 -0.20 7.35 7.31
C GLY A 351 -1.33 6.44 7.79
N TYR A 352 -2.56 6.64 7.29
CA TYR A 352 -3.69 5.77 7.61
C TYR A 352 -3.51 4.36 7.05
N THR A 353 -2.91 4.20 5.87
CA THR A 353 -2.58 2.88 5.32
C THR A 353 -1.58 2.13 6.21
N ILE A 354 -0.48 2.76 6.60
CA ILE A 354 0.56 2.14 7.46
C ILE A 354 -0.01 1.81 8.84
N LEU A 355 -0.76 2.71 9.44
CA LEU A 355 -1.43 2.47 10.72
C LEU A 355 -2.34 1.25 10.68
N ALA A 356 -3.08 1.09 9.60
CA ALA A 356 -4.00 -0.02 9.39
C ALA A 356 -3.24 -1.35 9.18
N ILE A 357 -2.17 -1.34 8.38
CA ILE A 357 -1.31 -2.50 8.16
C ILE A 357 -0.69 -2.97 9.47
N ASP A 358 -0.16 -2.06 10.29
CA ASP A 358 0.40 -2.37 11.61
C ASP A 358 -0.65 -3.02 12.54
N SER A 359 -1.88 -2.47 12.52
CA SER A 359 -2.99 -3.01 13.30
C SER A 359 -3.41 -4.40 12.83
N CYS A 360 -3.54 -4.63 11.51
CA CYS A 360 -3.85 -5.93 10.93
C CYS A 360 -2.78 -6.97 11.30
N LEU A 361 -1.49 -6.63 11.13
CA LEU A 361 -0.37 -7.51 11.47
C LEU A 361 -0.37 -7.88 12.96
N LYS A 362 -0.65 -6.90 13.83
CA LYS A 362 -0.79 -7.14 15.27
C LYS A 362 -1.94 -8.11 15.55
N GLY A 363 -3.08 -7.97 14.89
CA GLY A 363 -4.22 -8.88 14.98
C GLY A 363 -3.87 -10.30 14.52
N LEU A 364 -3.26 -10.45 13.33
CA LEU A 364 -2.84 -11.74 12.77
C LEU A 364 -1.86 -12.49 13.70
N ASN A 365 -0.99 -11.79 14.41
CA ASN A 365 -0.05 -12.40 15.37
C ASN A 365 -0.73 -12.89 16.66
N LYS A 366 -1.97 -12.46 16.94
CA LYS A 366 -2.75 -12.94 18.09
C LYS A 366 -3.64 -14.14 17.77
N LEU A 367 -3.81 -14.49 16.49
CA LEU A 367 -4.71 -15.57 16.09
C LEU A 367 -4.20 -16.93 16.51
N GLU A 368 -5.14 -17.75 16.96
CA GLU A 368 -4.94 -19.17 17.30
C GLU A 368 -6.10 -19.96 16.73
N ILE A 369 -5.80 -20.99 15.93
CA ILE A 369 -6.83 -21.83 15.32
C ILE A 369 -7.55 -22.69 16.38
N ASN A 370 -8.88 -22.79 16.25
CA ASN A 370 -9.70 -23.69 17.06
C ASN A 370 -10.05 -24.94 16.24
N ALA A 371 -9.07 -25.82 16.11
CA ALA A 371 -9.21 -27.04 15.31
C ALA A 371 -10.41 -27.89 15.72
N LYS A 372 -10.75 -27.95 17.03
CA LYS A 372 -11.94 -28.66 17.50
C LYS A 372 -13.22 -28.09 16.92
N LYS A 373 -13.40 -26.77 16.94
CA LYS A 373 -14.60 -26.13 16.38
C LYS A 373 -14.73 -26.37 14.88
N LEU A 374 -13.62 -26.34 14.13
CA LEU A 374 -13.62 -26.66 12.70
C LEU A 374 -14.08 -28.10 12.46
N SER A 375 -13.54 -29.07 13.20
CA SER A 375 -13.93 -30.47 13.09
C SER A 375 -15.40 -30.69 13.47
N ASP A 376 -15.84 -30.11 14.59
CA ASP A 376 -17.23 -30.25 15.06
C ASP A 376 -18.24 -29.73 14.00
N ASP A 377 -17.96 -28.58 13.35
CA ASP A 377 -18.82 -28.04 12.30
C ASP A 377 -18.86 -28.93 11.05
N LEU A 378 -17.72 -29.50 10.65
CA LEU A 378 -17.66 -30.43 9.53
C LEU A 378 -18.43 -31.73 9.82
N ASP A 379 -18.28 -32.28 11.04
CA ASP A 379 -18.94 -33.52 11.44
C ASP A 379 -20.48 -33.40 11.50
N HIS A 380 -20.99 -32.17 11.61
CA HIS A 380 -22.42 -31.89 11.57
C HIS A 380 -22.95 -31.50 10.18
N ALA A 381 -22.12 -31.45 9.13
CA ALA A 381 -22.48 -30.95 7.82
C ALA A 381 -22.34 -32.00 6.70
N TRP A 382 -22.86 -33.21 6.92
CA TRP A 382 -22.77 -34.31 5.94
C TRP A 382 -23.52 -34.03 4.63
N GLU A 383 -24.46 -33.10 4.61
CA GLU A 383 -25.20 -32.64 3.42
C GLU A 383 -24.28 -32.01 2.35
N VAL A 384 -23.11 -31.52 2.72
CA VAL A 384 -22.15 -30.94 1.74
C VAL A 384 -21.63 -32.02 0.77
N LEU A 385 -21.69 -33.28 1.12
CA LEU A 385 -21.32 -34.40 0.25
C LEU A 385 -22.35 -34.68 -0.86
N ALA A 386 -23.53 -34.04 -0.85
CA ALA A 386 -24.47 -34.10 -1.96
C ALA A 386 -23.83 -33.64 -3.29
N GLU A 387 -22.89 -32.67 -3.25
CA GLU A 387 -22.21 -32.18 -4.44
C GLU A 387 -21.37 -33.26 -5.13
N PRO A 388 -20.40 -33.91 -4.47
CA PRO A 388 -19.58 -34.95 -5.11
C PRO A 388 -20.41 -36.18 -5.47
N ILE A 389 -21.44 -36.56 -4.68
CA ILE A 389 -22.29 -37.67 -4.98
C ILE A 389 -23.08 -37.40 -6.28
N GLN A 390 -23.72 -36.22 -6.41
CA GLN A 390 -24.40 -35.81 -7.62
C GLN A 390 -23.49 -35.83 -8.84
N THR A 391 -22.23 -35.33 -8.67
CA THR A 391 -21.27 -35.27 -9.75
C THR A 391 -20.84 -36.67 -10.23
N VAL A 392 -20.64 -37.60 -9.30
CA VAL A 392 -20.36 -39.01 -9.63
C VAL A 392 -21.56 -39.69 -10.30
N MET A 393 -22.77 -39.44 -9.80
CA MET A 393 -24.00 -39.92 -10.46
C MET A 393 -24.09 -39.47 -11.93
N ARG A 394 -23.79 -38.19 -12.20
CA ARG A 394 -23.76 -37.65 -13.58
C ARG A 394 -22.72 -38.36 -14.44
N ARG A 395 -21.53 -38.60 -13.91
CA ARG A 395 -20.45 -39.32 -14.61
C ARG A 395 -20.91 -40.71 -15.10
N TYR A 396 -21.72 -41.39 -14.32
CA TYR A 396 -22.24 -42.74 -14.65
C TYR A 396 -23.64 -42.76 -15.25
N GLY A 397 -24.14 -41.62 -15.70
CA GLY A 397 -25.39 -41.51 -16.46
C GLY A 397 -26.67 -41.77 -15.64
N ILE A 398 -26.59 -41.62 -14.31
CA ILE A 398 -27.81 -41.74 -13.47
C ILE A 398 -28.76 -40.61 -13.82
N GLU A 399 -30.01 -40.96 -14.12
CA GLU A 399 -31.04 -39.97 -14.45
C GLU A 399 -31.50 -39.18 -13.21
N ASN A 400 -31.75 -37.88 -13.42
CA ASN A 400 -32.27 -36.97 -12.42
C ASN A 400 -31.49 -36.97 -11.07
N PRO A 401 -30.15 -36.83 -11.10
CA PRO A 401 -29.32 -36.98 -9.88
C PRO A 401 -29.61 -35.91 -8.83
N TYR A 402 -29.94 -34.68 -9.25
CA TYR A 402 -30.30 -33.59 -8.35
C TYR A 402 -31.63 -33.89 -7.62
N GLU A 403 -32.63 -34.32 -8.34
CA GLU A 403 -33.98 -34.64 -7.81
C GLU A 403 -33.89 -35.78 -6.79
N LYS A 404 -33.12 -36.82 -7.08
CA LYS A 404 -32.91 -37.96 -6.16
C LYS A 404 -32.25 -37.51 -4.85
N LEU A 405 -31.26 -36.62 -4.90
CA LEU A 405 -30.66 -36.07 -3.70
C LEU A 405 -31.58 -35.09 -2.97
N LYS A 406 -32.34 -34.29 -3.70
CA LYS A 406 -33.36 -33.40 -3.12
C LYS A 406 -34.41 -34.16 -2.33
N GLU A 407 -34.85 -35.31 -2.82
CA GLU A 407 -35.77 -36.20 -2.09
C GLU A 407 -35.15 -36.75 -0.80
N LEU A 408 -33.84 -37.10 -0.84
CA LEU A 408 -33.10 -37.55 0.34
C LEU A 408 -33.04 -36.49 1.44
N THR A 409 -32.95 -35.22 1.06
CA THR A 409 -32.78 -34.07 1.97
C THR A 409 -34.11 -33.48 2.43
N ARG A 410 -35.19 -33.74 1.71
CA ARG A 410 -36.50 -33.11 1.93
C ARG A 410 -37.11 -33.49 3.28
N GLY A 411 -37.40 -32.47 4.10
CA GLY A 411 -38.07 -32.65 5.40
C GLY A 411 -37.21 -33.20 6.52
N LYS A 412 -35.86 -33.20 6.35
CA LYS A 412 -34.91 -33.56 7.40
C LYS A 412 -34.13 -32.32 7.84
N ASP A 413 -34.11 -32.06 9.13
CA ASP A 413 -33.36 -30.94 9.71
C ASP A 413 -31.83 -31.15 9.59
N HIS A 414 -31.36 -32.39 9.59
CA HIS A 414 -29.96 -32.77 9.42
C HIS A 414 -29.82 -34.08 8.63
N ILE A 415 -28.83 -34.14 7.76
CA ILE A 415 -28.42 -35.35 7.06
C ILE A 415 -27.26 -35.96 7.80
N THR A 416 -27.43 -37.22 8.26
CA THR A 416 -26.37 -37.92 8.98
C THR A 416 -25.48 -38.72 8.02
N LYS A 417 -24.33 -39.16 8.54
CA LYS A 417 -23.41 -40.06 7.87
C LYS A 417 -24.14 -41.33 7.34
N GLU A 418 -24.92 -41.93 8.19
CA GLU A 418 -25.66 -43.19 7.89
C GLU A 418 -26.62 -43.01 6.74
N VAL A 419 -27.31 -41.87 6.67
CA VAL A 419 -28.24 -41.55 5.59
C VAL A 419 -27.49 -41.43 4.25
N ILE A 420 -26.38 -40.73 4.23
CA ILE A 420 -25.52 -40.58 3.04
C ILE A 420 -24.96 -41.94 2.60
N GLN A 421 -24.40 -42.71 3.53
CA GLN A 421 -23.82 -44.02 3.23
C GLN A 421 -24.82 -45.02 2.70
N THR A 422 -26.03 -45.06 3.29
CA THR A 422 -27.14 -45.92 2.80
C THR A 422 -27.55 -45.53 1.39
N PHE A 423 -27.65 -44.22 1.10
CA PHE A 423 -27.95 -43.74 -0.25
C PHE A 423 -26.88 -44.15 -1.28
N ILE A 424 -25.60 -43.99 -0.94
CA ILE A 424 -24.48 -44.37 -1.83
C ILE A 424 -24.50 -45.87 -2.14
N GLN A 425 -24.81 -46.73 -1.16
CA GLN A 425 -24.89 -48.18 -1.34
C GLN A 425 -25.97 -48.59 -2.34
N GLN A 426 -27.06 -47.84 -2.43
CA GLN A 426 -28.16 -48.08 -3.34
C GLN A 426 -27.93 -47.56 -4.77
N LEU A 427 -26.92 -46.77 -5.04
CA LEU A 427 -26.65 -46.23 -6.37
C LEU A 427 -26.23 -47.34 -7.34
N GLU A 428 -26.70 -47.28 -8.56
CA GLU A 428 -26.33 -48.17 -9.66
C GLU A 428 -25.09 -47.63 -10.40
N ILE A 429 -23.92 -47.65 -9.70
CA ILE A 429 -22.64 -47.21 -10.21
C ILE A 429 -21.59 -48.31 -9.93
N PRO A 430 -20.41 -48.29 -10.59
CA PRO A 430 -19.33 -49.25 -10.33
C PRO A 430 -18.88 -49.29 -8.88
N GLN A 431 -18.48 -50.46 -8.40
CA GLN A 431 -18.13 -50.67 -7.00
C GLN A 431 -16.98 -49.80 -6.52
N ASP A 432 -15.95 -49.59 -7.36
CA ASP A 432 -14.81 -48.69 -7.09
C ASP A 432 -15.28 -47.26 -6.85
N ALA A 433 -16.26 -46.78 -7.62
CA ALA A 433 -16.86 -45.45 -7.42
C ALA A 433 -17.66 -45.37 -6.13
N LYS A 434 -18.45 -46.41 -5.78
CA LYS A 434 -19.13 -46.49 -4.47
C LYS A 434 -18.15 -46.46 -3.32
N ASP A 435 -17.10 -47.26 -3.39
CA ASP A 435 -16.05 -47.33 -2.37
C ASP A 435 -15.34 -46.00 -2.23
N GLY A 436 -15.14 -45.28 -3.32
CA GLY A 436 -14.60 -43.92 -3.33
C GLY A 436 -15.50 -42.94 -2.55
N LEU A 437 -16.80 -42.93 -2.86
CA LEU A 437 -17.79 -42.09 -2.18
C LEU A 437 -17.97 -42.43 -0.70
N LEU A 438 -17.97 -43.74 -0.34
CA LEU A 438 -18.12 -44.19 1.04
C LEU A 438 -16.94 -43.79 1.94
N ARG A 439 -15.75 -43.58 1.37
CA ARG A 439 -14.60 -43.08 2.11
C ARG A 439 -14.59 -41.57 2.32
N LEU A 440 -15.44 -40.82 1.56
CA LEU A 440 -15.51 -39.38 1.72
C LEU A 440 -16.14 -39.00 3.08
N THR A 441 -15.55 -37.97 3.66
CA THR A 441 -16.10 -37.25 4.80
C THR A 441 -16.10 -35.76 4.48
N PRO A 442 -16.92 -34.92 5.13
CA PRO A 442 -16.81 -33.48 4.97
C PRO A 442 -15.39 -32.96 5.15
N ALA A 443 -14.63 -33.49 6.13
CA ALA A 443 -13.25 -33.09 6.39
C ALA A 443 -12.26 -33.51 5.29
N SER A 444 -12.53 -34.62 4.55
CA SER A 444 -11.67 -35.08 3.46
C SER A 444 -12.04 -34.50 2.08
N TYR A 445 -13.20 -33.85 1.99
CA TYR A 445 -13.71 -33.26 0.73
C TYR A 445 -13.21 -31.83 0.54
N VAL A 446 -11.92 -31.63 0.49
CA VAL A 446 -11.26 -30.31 0.36
C VAL A 446 -10.54 -30.10 -0.98
N GLY A 447 -10.65 -31.07 -1.90
CA GLY A 447 -9.96 -31.00 -3.20
C GLY A 447 -8.47 -30.73 -3.05
N ASP A 448 -7.95 -29.78 -3.84
CA ASP A 448 -6.53 -29.38 -3.84
C ASP A 448 -6.19 -28.27 -2.81
N ALA A 449 -7.11 -27.93 -1.89
CA ALA A 449 -6.94 -26.79 -1.00
C ALA A 449 -5.61 -26.85 -0.20
N SER A 450 -5.28 -28.02 0.39
CA SER A 450 -4.02 -28.20 1.13
C SER A 450 -2.79 -27.97 0.26
N GLN A 451 -2.80 -28.48 -0.97
CA GLN A 451 -1.67 -28.31 -1.90
C GLN A 451 -1.52 -26.86 -2.35
N LEU A 452 -2.62 -26.18 -2.63
CA LEU A 452 -2.63 -24.76 -3.00
C LEU A 452 -2.08 -23.90 -1.85
N ALA A 453 -2.48 -24.20 -0.60
CA ALA A 453 -1.95 -23.51 0.56
C ALA A 453 -0.44 -23.71 0.75
N LYS A 454 0.08 -24.91 0.47
CA LYS A 454 1.52 -25.24 0.59
C LYS A 454 2.40 -24.65 -0.52
N LYS A 455 1.80 -24.23 -1.65
CA LYS A 455 2.52 -23.73 -2.82
C LYS A 455 2.64 -22.19 -2.85
N ILE A 456 1.91 -21.47 -1.99
CA ILE A 456 1.95 -20.01 -1.97
C ILE A 456 3.33 -19.54 -1.46
#